data_c35f2e667f69188108c5bc2f34a4f54e
#
_entry.id   c35f2e667f69188108c5bc2f34a4f54e
#
_cell.length_a   1.000
_cell.length_b   1.000
_cell.length_c   1.000
_cell.angle_alpha   90.00
_cell.angle_beta   90.00
_cell.angle_gamma   90.00
#
_symmetry.space_group_name_H-M   'P 1'
#
loop_
_entity.id
_entity.type
_entity.pdbx_description
1 polymer ?
#
loop_
_entity_poly.entity_id
_entity_poly.type
_entity_poly.pdbx_seq_one_letter_code
_entity_poly.pdbx_strand_id
1 'polypeptide(L)'
;RFMVESIKYWVEEYHMDGFRFDLMGIHDIETMNQIRAAVDAIDPTISIHGEGWAAGGCGIPEEERAVKNNADQFAPIGAFSDDIRDGLRGKWTDGNMGGFVSGRGLEESIKFGVVGATAHPQIDLTKVAHTNKAYATSPAQVINYMSCHDDPCVVDKLKAIHPEATIEQIIRMDLLGQTIVFTAQGVPFIYAGEEVLRDKKGVHNTYQ
;
A
#
# COMPACT_ATOMS: atom_id res chain seq x y z
N ARG A 1 18.81 17.20 -6.08
CA ARG A 1 20.15 17.13 -5.45
C ARG A 1 20.06 16.88 -3.94
N PHE A 2 19.36 17.74 -3.17
CA PHE A 2 19.31 17.59 -1.70
C PHE A 2 18.79 16.21 -1.27
N MET A 3 17.69 15.74 -1.82
CA MET A 3 17.09 14.42 -1.47
C MET A 3 18.05 13.27 -1.79
N VAL A 4 18.67 13.30 -2.97
CA VAL A 4 19.63 12.24 -3.37
C VAL A 4 20.82 12.18 -2.40
N GLU A 5 21.42 13.33 -2.07
CA GLU A 5 22.55 13.38 -1.14
C GLU A 5 22.14 12.97 0.29
N SER A 6 20.93 13.34 0.72
CA SER A 6 20.40 12.93 2.02
C SER A 6 20.22 11.40 2.11
N ILE A 7 19.63 10.78 1.08
CA ILE A 7 19.45 9.32 1.06
C ILE A 7 20.80 8.59 1.06
N LYS A 8 21.76 9.05 0.24
CA LYS A 8 23.12 8.48 0.23
C LYS A 8 23.78 8.56 1.62
N TYR A 9 23.69 9.71 2.27
CA TYR A 9 24.21 9.91 3.63
C TYR A 9 23.63 8.87 4.63
N TRP A 10 22.33 8.63 4.61
CA TRP A 10 21.71 7.65 5.47
C TRP A 10 22.12 6.21 5.16
N VAL A 11 22.36 5.89 3.89
CA VAL A 11 22.89 4.57 3.49
C VAL A 11 24.33 4.41 3.95
N GLU A 12 25.20 5.37 3.65
CA GLU A 12 26.64 5.26 3.85
C GLU A 12 27.03 5.37 5.32
N GLU A 13 26.41 6.30 6.08
CA GLU A 13 26.79 6.58 7.46
C GLU A 13 25.98 5.78 8.50
N TYR A 14 24.72 5.45 8.19
CA TYR A 14 23.82 4.76 9.11
C TYR A 14 23.43 3.36 8.66
N HIS A 15 23.92 2.91 7.50
CA HIS A 15 23.66 1.58 6.96
C HIS A 15 22.19 1.24 6.86
N MET A 16 21.39 2.19 6.37
CA MET A 16 19.96 1.99 6.16
C MET A 16 19.70 1.07 4.99
N ASP A 17 18.88 0.03 5.21
CA ASP A 17 18.54 -1.01 4.22
C ASP A 17 17.27 -0.70 3.43
N GLY A 18 16.61 0.42 3.69
CA GLY A 18 15.40 0.81 2.97
C GLY A 18 14.86 2.17 3.35
N PHE A 19 14.02 2.73 2.46
CA PHE A 19 13.38 4.03 2.63
C PHE A 19 11.91 3.97 2.25
N ARG A 20 11.07 4.55 3.10
CA ARG A 20 9.66 4.79 2.83
C ARG A 20 9.42 6.27 2.59
N PHE A 21 8.81 6.60 1.46
CA PHE A 21 8.43 7.96 1.11
C PHE A 21 6.96 8.21 1.49
N ASP A 22 6.77 9.14 2.40
CA ASP A 22 5.45 9.69 2.69
C ASP A 22 4.98 10.49 1.49
N LEU A 23 3.73 10.33 1.08
CA LEU A 23 3.16 11.02 -0.08
C LEU A 23 4.13 11.05 -1.28
N MET A 24 4.67 9.90 -1.67
CA MET A 24 5.63 9.81 -2.78
C MET A 24 5.13 10.49 -4.04
N GLY A 25 3.82 10.54 -4.27
CA GLY A 25 3.19 11.20 -5.40
C GLY A 25 3.29 12.72 -5.44
N ILE A 26 3.87 13.38 -4.43
CA ILE A 26 4.22 14.82 -4.52
C ILE A 26 5.58 15.06 -5.17
N HIS A 27 6.37 14.02 -5.39
CA HIS A 27 7.65 14.06 -6.08
C HIS A 27 7.45 13.74 -7.56
N ASP A 28 8.37 14.25 -8.39
CA ASP A 28 8.42 13.91 -9.80
C ASP A 28 9.13 12.55 -10.02
N ILE A 29 8.80 11.92 -11.14
CA ILE A 29 9.35 10.61 -11.56
C ILE A 29 10.87 10.68 -11.70
N GLU A 30 11.40 11.77 -12.27
CA GLU A 30 12.84 11.95 -12.49
C GLU A 30 13.62 11.99 -11.17
N THR A 31 13.11 12.70 -10.16
CA THR A 31 13.71 12.74 -8.82
C THR A 31 13.75 11.35 -8.19
N MET A 32 12.65 10.57 -8.29
CA MET A 32 12.60 9.22 -7.74
C MET A 32 13.54 8.27 -8.48
N ASN A 33 13.65 8.38 -9.81
CA ASN A 33 14.59 7.61 -10.60
C ASN A 33 16.05 7.94 -10.25
N GLN A 34 16.38 9.22 -10.03
CA GLN A 34 17.73 9.64 -9.59
C GLN A 34 18.06 9.07 -8.20
N ILE A 35 17.10 9.06 -7.28
CA ILE A 35 17.27 8.46 -5.95
C ILE A 35 17.54 6.96 -6.10
N ARG A 36 16.73 6.22 -6.88
CA ARG A 36 16.93 4.79 -7.10
C ARG A 36 18.29 4.49 -7.69
N ALA A 37 18.68 5.21 -8.73
CA ALA A 37 19.98 5.04 -9.38
C ALA A 37 21.16 5.32 -8.43
N ALA A 38 21.04 6.35 -7.58
CA ALA A 38 22.08 6.68 -6.60
C ALA A 38 22.22 5.60 -5.51
N VAL A 39 21.10 5.02 -5.08
CA VAL A 39 21.10 3.92 -4.09
C VAL A 39 21.61 2.64 -4.71
N ASP A 40 21.21 2.30 -5.95
CA ASP A 40 21.68 1.12 -6.68
C ASP A 40 23.19 1.11 -6.91
N ALA A 41 23.78 2.31 -7.05
CA ALA A 41 25.22 2.46 -7.18
C ALA A 41 25.99 2.11 -5.87
N ILE A 42 25.31 2.14 -4.72
CA ILE A 42 25.87 1.75 -3.42
C ILE A 42 25.52 0.28 -3.14
N ASP A 43 24.23 -0.03 -3.11
CA ASP A 43 23.72 -1.38 -2.90
C ASP A 43 22.31 -1.53 -3.53
N PRO A 44 22.17 -2.33 -4.61
CA PRO A 44 20.89 -2.54 -5.29
C PRO A 44 19.87 -3.34 -4.48
N THR A 45 20.25 -3.92 -3.35
CA THR A 45 19.33 -4.65 -2.45
C THR A 45 18.54 -3.73 -1.52
N ILE A 46 18.93 -2.46 -1.39
CA ILE A 46 18.24 -1.48 -0.56
C ILE A 46 16.85 -1.21 -1.12
N SER A 47 15.83 -1.40 -0.29
CA SER A 47 14.44 -1.23 -0.70
C SER A 47 14.04 0.24 -0.75
N ILE A 48 13.29 0.64 -1.78
CA ILE A 48 12.62 1.95 -1.85
C ILE A 48 11.14 1.72 -2.13
N HIS A 49 10.29 2.33 -1.32
CA HIS A 49 8.84 2.29 -1.51
C HIS A 49 8.18 3.55 -0.95
N GLY A 50 6.94 3.76 -1.27
CA GLY A 50 6.21 4.91 -0.75
C GLY A 50 4.72 4.89 -1.07
N GLU A 51 4.04 5.95 -0.64
CA GLU A 51 2.64 6.15 -0.96
C GLU A 51 2.52 6.69 -2.40
N GLY A 52 1.98 5.85 -3.29
CA GLY A 52 1.80 6.18 -4.70
C GLY A 52 0.65 7.16 -4.96
N TRP A 53 0.48 8.17 -4.09
CA TRP A 53 -0.52 9.24 -4.19
C TRP A 53 0.01 10.55 -3.61
N ALA A 54 -0.71 11.67 -3.87
CA ALA A 54 -0.50 12.96 -3.25
C ALA A 54 -1.73 13.33 -2.40
N ALA A 55 -1.51 13.94 -1.24
CA ALA A 55 -2.59 14.46 -0.40
C ALA A 55 -2.91 15.91 -0.81
N GLY A 56 -3.85 16.09 -1.73
CA GLY A 56 -4.29 17.40 -2.16
C GLY A 56 -3.55 17.96 -3.39
N GLY A 57 -3.52 19.28 -3.51
CA GLY A 57 -2.93 19.97 -4.67
C GLY A 57 -1.42 19.80 -4.74
N CYS A 58 -0.90 19.49 -5.92
CA CYS A 58 0.51 19.43 -6.23
C CYS A 58 0.78 20.27 -7.48
N GLY A 59 1.86 21.04 -7.48
CA GLY A 59 2.23 21.90 -8.61
C GLY A 59 2.82 21.15 -9.80
N ILE A 60 3.08 19.84 -9.67
CA ILE A 60 3.61 18.98 -10.73
C ILE A 60 2.42 18.39 -11.49
N PRO A 61 2.45 18.36 -12.85
CA PRO A 61 1.45 17.65 -13.65
C PRO A 61 1.33 16.18 -13.25
N GLU A 62 0.11 15.61 -13.28
CA GLU A 62 -0.12 14.24 -12.78
C GLU A 62 0.71 13.19 -13.52
N GLU A 63 0.92 13.36 -14.81
CA GLU A 63 1.72 12.47 -15.67
C GLU A 63 3.21 12.48 -15.34
N GLU A 64 3.70 13.50 -14.64
CA GLU A 64 5.10 13.62 -14.20
C GLU A 64 5.31 13.18 -12.74
N ARG A 65 4.24 12.85 -12.00
CA ARG A 65 4.31 12.49 -10.59
C ARG A 65 4.65 11.03 -10.36
N ALA A 66 5.35 10.76 -9.29
CA ALA A 66 5.63 9.39 -8.82
C ALA A 66 4.40 8.75 -8.14
N VAL A 67 3.25 8.81 -8.80
CA VAL A 67 2.02 8.12 -8.37
C VAL A 67 1.99 6.69 -8.87
N LYS A 68 1.28 5.80 -8.18
CA LYS A 68 1.21 4.37 -8.56
C LYS A 68 0.77 4.16 -10.02
N ASN A 69 -0.12 5.02 -10.53
CA ASN A 69 -0.60 4.93 -11.91
C ASN A 69 0.48 5.19 -12.98
N ASN A 70 1.61 5.74 -12.60
CA ASN A 70 2.77 6.00 -13.45
C ASN A 70 3.93 5.03 -13.16
N ALA A 71 3.71 3.94 -12.43
CA ALA A 71 4.76 3.03 -11.99
C ALA A 71 5.50 2.33 -13.16
N ASP A 72 4.90 2.31 -14.34
CA ASP A 72 5.50 1.85 -15.59
C ASP A 72 6.60 2.80 -16.13
N GLN A 73 6.69 4.03 -15.61
CA GLN A 73 7.63 5.06 -16.05
C GLN A 73 8.84 5.22 -15.13
N PHE A 74 8.85 4.56 -13.98
CA PHE A 74 9.96 4.68 -13.05
C PHE A 74 10.56 3.32 -12.66
N ALA A 75 11.80 3.37 -12.18
CA ALA A 75 12.58 2.24 -11.73
C ALA A 75 11.83 1.43 -10.66
N PRO A 76 12.25 0.19 -10.33
CA PRO A 76 11.55 -0.64 -9.36
C PRO A 76 11.54 0.00 -7.97
N ILE A 77 10.52 0.81 -7.74
CA ILE A 77 10.16 1.45 -6.49
C ILE A 77 8.76 0.95 -6.12
N GLY A 78 8.60 0.46 -4.91
CA GLY A 78 7.33 -0.08 -4.43
C GLY A 78 6.31 1.01 -4.13
N ALA A 79 5.06 0.80 -4.50
CA ALA A 79 3.94 1.65 -4.09
C ALA A 79 2.95 0.86 -3.23
N PHE A 80 2.48 1.48 -2.14
CA PHE A 80 1.41 0.91 -1.35
C PHE A 80 0.13 0.76 -2.17
N SER A 81 -0.47 -0.43 -2.12
CA SER A 81 -1.70 -0.75 -2.85
C SER A 81 -2.93 -0.49 -2.00
N ASP A 82 -3.54 0.69 -2.15
CA ASP A 82 -4.84 0.99 -1.57
C ASP A 82 -5.98 0.16 -2.20
N ASP A 83 -5.77 -0.40 -3.40
CA ASP A 83 -6.72 -1.30 -4.04
C ASP A 83 -6.94 -2.58 -3.24
N ILE A 84 -5.86 -3.28 -2.83
CA ILE A 84 -5.98 -4.49 -2.01
C ILE A 84 -6.35 -4.14 -0.56
N ARG A 85 -5.81 -3.05 0.01
CA ARG A 85 -6.16 -2.59 1.36
C ARG A 85 -7.66 -2.42 1.51
N ASP A 86 -8.26 -1.59 0.65
CA ASP A 86 -9.68 -1.30 0.72
C ASP A 86 -10.53 -2.44 0.14
N GLY A 87 -9.96 -3.24 -0.75
CA GLY A 87 -10.54 -4.50 -1.17
C GLY A 87 -10.74 -5.47 -0.01
N LEU A 88 -9.76 -5.59 0.89
CA LEU A 88 -9.82 -6.46 2.06
C LEU A 88 -10.72 -5.92 3.16
N ARG A 89 -10.45 -4.69 3.64
CA ARG A 89 -11.11 -4.12 4.83
C ARG A 89 -12.31 -3.21 4.54
N GLY A 90 -12.47 -2.76 3.30
CA GLY A 90 -13.40 -1.68 2.91
C GLY A 90 -12.79 -0.29 3.08
N LYS A 91 -13.33 0.69 2.35
CA LYS A 91 -12.87 2.10 2.41
C LYS A 91 -13.09 2.67 3.81
N TRP A 92 -12.13 3.45 4.29
CA TRP A 92 -12.24 4.10 5.59
C TRP A 92 -13.28 5.24 5.59
N THR A 93 -13.45 5.90 4.44
CA THR A 93 -14.42 6.98 4.25
C THR A 93 -15.89 6.53 4.40
N ASP A 94 -16.13 5.23 4.31
CA ASP A 94 -17.45 4.64 4.55
C ASP A 94 -17.36 3.71 5.77
N GLY A 95 -17.76 4.24 6.92
CA GLY A 95 -17.74 3.52 8.19
C GLY A 95 -18.52 2.21 8.18
N ASN A 96 -19.56 2.12 7.34
CA ASN A 96 -20.46 0.97 7.25
C ASN A 96 -20.11 0.00 6.12
N MET A 97 -19.20 0.39 5.23
CA MET A 97 -18.79 -0.46 4.10
C MET A 97 -17.63 -1.36 4.48
N GLY A 98 -17.89 -2.66 4.54
CA GLY A 98 -16.86 -3.68 4.67
C GLY A 98 -16.23 -4.03 3.34
N GLY A 99 -15.12 -4.78 3.39
CA GLY A 99 -14.47 -5.37 2.25
C GLY A 99 -14.69 -6.87 2.15
N PHE A 100 -13.82 -7.51 1.39
CA PHE A 100 -13.88 -8.95 1.12
C PHE A 100 -13.89 -9.81 2.40
N VAL A 101 -13.06 -9.49 3.39
CA VAL A 101 -12.98 -10.26 4.65
C VAL A 101 -14.28 -10.19 5.46
N SER A 102 -15.12 -9.19 5.19
CA SER A 102 -16.45 -9.03 5.79
C SER A 102 -17.59 -9.64 4.95
N GLY A 103 -17.27 -10.33 3.85
CA GLY A 103 -18.26 -10.86 2.91
C GLY A 103 -19.02 -9.79 2.12
N ARG A 104 -18.43 -8.61 1.90
CA ARG A 104 -19.08 -7.47 1.25
C ARG A 104 -18.68 -7.26 -0.22
N GLY A 105 -18.06 -8.25 -0.86
CA GLY A 105 -17.64 -8.16 -2.26
C GLY A 105 -16.20 -7.63 -2.40
N LEU A 106 -15.95 -6.89 -3.50
CA LEU A 106 -14.63 -6.35 -3.88
C LEU A 106 -13.61 -7.42 -4.35
N GLU A 107 -14.11 -8.56 -4.85
CA GLU A 107 -13.29 -9.68 -5.31
C GLU A 107 -12.30 -9.27 -6.42
N GLU A 108 -12.67 -8.32 -7.29
CA GLU A 108 -11.77 -7.86 -8.36
C GLU A 108 -10.56 -7.09 -7.79
N SER A 109 -10.74 -6.32 -6.71
CA SER A 109 -9.64 -5.68 -6.01
C SER A 109 -8.70 -6.71 -5.36
N ILE A 110 -9.26 -7.80 -4.82
CA ILE A 110 -8.46 -8.90 -4.27
C ILE A 110 -7.68 -9.62 -5.36
N LYS A 111 -8.33 -10.01 -6.47
CA LYS A 111 -7.65 -10.61 -7.63
C LYS A 111 -6.51 -9.72 -8.14
N PHE A 112 -6.77 -8.42 -8.25
CA PHE A 112 -5.79 -7.45 -8.70
C PHE A 112 -4.59 -7.35 -7.76
N GLY A 113 -4.82 -7.30 -6.45
CA GLY A 113 -3.75 -7.32 -5.45
C GLY A 113 -2.97 -8.64 -5.45
N VAL A 114 -3.66 -9.79 -5.58
CA VAL A 114 -3.03 -11.13 -5.60
C VAL A 114 -2.04 -11.28 -6.74
N VAL A 115 -2.29 -10.68 -7.91
CA VAL A 115 -1.35 -10.70 -9.04
C VAL A 115 -0.32 -9.55 -8.99
N GLY A 116 -0.27 -8.79 -7.88
CA GLY A 116 0.67 -7.68 -7.73
C GLY A 116 0.41 -6.53 -8.70
N ALA A 117 -0.84 -6.16 -8.89
CA ALA A 117 -1.30 -5.07 -9.75
C ALA A 117 -0.80 -5.13 -11.21
N THR A 118 -0.39 -6.32 -11.66
CA THR A 118 0.01 -6.59 -13.05
C THR A 118 -1.20 -6.92 -13.92
N ALA A 119 -1.03 -6.84 -15.23
CA ALA A 119 -2.10 -7.17 -16.17
C ALA A 119 -2.45 -8.68 -16.13
N HIS A 120 -3.73 -8.98 -15.97
CA HIS A 120 -4.21 -10.36 -15.98
C HIS A 120 -5.58 -10.46 -16.67
N PRO A 121 -5.79 -11.43 -17.60
CA PRO A 121 -7.00 -11.50 -18.42
C PRO A 121 -8.28 -11.82 -17.65
N GLN A 122 -8.19 -12.34 -16.44
CA GLN A 122 -9.34 -12.70 -15.59
C GLN A 122 -9.74 -11.59 -14.62
N ILE A 123 -9.18 -10.38 -14.73
CA ILE A 123 -9.49 -9.25 -13.84
C ILE A 123 -10.28 -8.19 -14.61
N ASP A 124 -11.45 -7.86 -14.11
CA ASP A 124 -12.24 -6.74 -14.57
C ASP A 124 -11.77 -5.45 -13.86
N LEU A 125 -10.85 -4.73 -14.48
CA LEU A 125 -10.27 -3.52 -13.93
C LEU A 125 -11.29 -2.40 -13.66
N THR A 126 -12.48 -2.45 -14.29
CA THR A 126 -13.54 -1.46 -14.03
C THR A 126 -14.18 -1.62 -12.66
N LYS A 127 -13.95 -2.74 -11.98
CA LYS A 127 -14.47 -3.08 -10.65
C LYS A 127 -13.42 -3.03 -9.55
N VAL A 128 -12.18 -2.65 -9.89
CA VAL A 128 -11.12 -2.44 -8.91
C VAL A 128 -11.34 -1.13 -8.15
N ALA A 129 -11.01 -1.07 -6.86
CA ALA A 129 -11.47 -0.01 -5.96
C ALA A 129 -10.97 1.40 -6.30
N HIS A 130 -9.72 1.55 -6.73
CA HIS A 130 -9.07 2.85 -6.91
C HIS A 130 -8.38 3.03 -8.26
N THR A 131 -8.21 1.98 -9.03
CA THR A 131 -7.56 2.05 -10.34
C THR A 131 -8.34 1.29 -11.40
N ASN A 132 -8.21 1.72 -12.64
CA ASN A 132 -8.81 1.09 -13.81
C ASN A 132 -7.78 0.58 -14.82
N LYS A 133 -6.50 0.58 -14.44
CA LYS A 133 -5.40 0.02 -15.24
C LYS A 133 -4.45 -0.82 -14.41
N ALA A 134 -3.82 -1.81 -15.01
CA ALA A 134 -2.66 -2.46 -14.42
C ALA A 134 -1.49 -1.46 -14.45
N TYR A 135 -0.98 -1.10 -13.29
CA TYR A 135 0.07 -0.07 -13.18
C TYR A 135 1.46 -0.66 -12.92
N ALA A 136 1.54 -1.86 -12.38
CA ALA A 136 2.82 -2.49 -12.11
C ALA A 136 3.32 -3.27 -13.33
N THR A 137 4.59 -3.11 -13.67
CA THR A 137 5.30 -3.94 -14.67
C THR A 137 5.88 -5.20 -14.03
N SER A 138 6.05 -5.18 -12.71
CA SER A 138 6.49 -6.29 -11.88
C SER A 138 5.79 -6.24 -10.52
N PRO A 139 5.44 -7.39 -9.92
CA PRO A 139 4.90 -7.43 -8.56
C PRO A 139 5.81 -6.78 -7.50
N ALA A 140 7.13 -6.72 -7.74
CA ALA A 140 8.07 -6.03 -6.84
C ALA A 140 7.78 -4.53 -6.64
N GLN A 141 6.97 -3.93 -7.53
CA GLN A 141 6.53 -2.54 -7.41
C GLN A 141 5.30 -2.35 -6.51
N VAL A 142 4.82 -3.40 -5.83
CA VAL A 142 3.56 -3.36 -5.08
C VAL A 142 3.78 -3.79 -3.65
N ILE A 143 3.33 -2.96 -2.71
CA ILE A 143 3.28 -3.26 -1.28
C ILE A 143 1.84 -3.62 -0.92
N ASN A 144 1.60 -4.89 -0.62
CA ASN A 144 0.29 -5.37 -0.21
C ASN A 144 0.12 -5.26 1.31
N TYR A 145 -1.02 -4.73 1.77
CA TYR A 145 -1.27 -4.52 3.19
C TYR A 145 -2.77 -4.40 3.51
N MET A 146 -3.13 -4.51 4.78
CA MET A 146 -4.48 -4.24 5.28
C MET A 146 -4.56 -3.00 6.15
N SER A 147 -3.56 -2.80 7.03
CA SER A 147 -3.50 -1.66 7.96
C SER A 147 -2.11 -1.03 7.95
N CYS A 148 -2.07 0.22 8.36
CA CYS A 148 -0.85 0.96 8.67
C CYS A 148 -1.13 1.94 9.82
N HIS A 149 -0.24 2.91 10.04
CA HIS A 149 -0.42 3.96 11.05
C HIS A 149 -1.57 4.92 10.70
N ASP A 150 -1.88 5.09 9.41
CA ASP A 150 -3.03 5.87 8.93
C ASP A 150 -4.33 5.07 8.99
N ASP A 151 -5.44 5.77 9.06
CA ASP A 151 -6.79 5.23 9.05
C ASP A 151 -7.08 4.25 10.21
N PRO A 152 -8.29 3.73 10.36
CA PRO A 152 -8.58 2.66 11.31
C PRO A 152 -7.80 1.38 10.98
N CYS A 153 -7.35 0.66 12.00
CA CYS A 153 -6.86 -0.71 11.82
C CYS A 153 -8.00 -1.62 11.31
N VAL A 154 -7.64 -2.74 10.69
CA VAL A 154 -8.62 -3.71 10.21
C VAL A 154 -9.56 -4.15 11.33
N VAL A 155 -9.05 -4.38 12.53
CA VAL A 155 -9.85 -4.80 13.71
C VAL A 155 -10.85 -3.72 14.14
N ASP A 156 -10.46 -2.44 14.12
CA ASP A 156 -11.38 -1.32 14.39
C ASP A 156 -12.51 -1.30 13.36
N LYS A 157 -12.15 -1.47 12.08
CA LYS A 157 -13.11 -1.49 10.97
C LYS A 157 -14.05 -2.69 11.09
N LEU A 158 -13.54 -3.88 11.37
CA LEU A 158 -14.36 -5.09 11.55
C LEU A 158 -15.33 -4.96 12.71
N LYS A 159 -14.89 -4.42 13.84
CA LYS A 159 -15.76 -4.17 15.01
C LYS A 159 -16.87 -3.14 14.70
N ALA A 160 -16.55 -2.11 13.92
CA ALA A 160 -17.53 -1.11 13.53
C ALA A 160 -18.61 -1.68 12.58
N ILE A 161 -18.21 -2.55 11.64
CA ILE A 161 -19.11 -3.15 10.64
C ILE A 161 -19.91 -4.30 11.22
N HIS A 162 -19.33 -5.04 12.14
CA HIS A 162 -19.91 -6.24 12.77
C HIS A 162 -19.92 -6.11 14.30
N PRO A 163 -20.71 -5.19 14.86
CA PRO A 163 -20.74 -4.94 16.32
C PRO A 163 -21.16 -6.17 17.12
N GLU A 164 -21.91 -7.09 16.50
CA GLU A 164 -22.38 -8.35 17.12
C GLU A 164 -21.39 -9.52 16.92
N ALA A 165 -20.28 -9.32 16.21
CA ALA A 165 -19.34 -10.41 15.95
C ALA A 165 -18.59 -10.81 17.22
N THR A 166 -18.44 -12.14 17.42
CA THR A 166 -17.58 -12.65 18.48
C THR A 166 -16.11 -12.41 18.14
N ILE A 167 -15.26 -12.47 19.16
CA ILE A 167 -13.82 -12.30 18.96
C ILE A 167 -13.26 -13.38 18.00
N GLU A 168 -13.78 -14.60 18.04
CA GLU A 168 -13.36 -15.67 17.13
C GLU A 168 -13.74 -15.37 15.68
N GLN A 169 -14.86 -14.70 15.45
CA GLN A 169 -15.26 -14.26 14.11
C GLN A 169 -14.35 -13.14 13.61
N ILE A 170 -14.02 -12.16 14.46
CA ILE A 170 -13.04 -11.10 14.13
C ILE A 170 -11.69 -11.71 13.78
N ILE A 171 -11.19 -12.66 14.61
CA ILE A 171 -9.93 -13.38 14.34
C ILE A 171 -9.96 -14.06 12.97
N ARG A 172 -11.05 -14.75 12.62
CA ARG A 172 -11.14 -15.45 11.33
C ARG A 172 -11.12 -14.49 10.14
N MET A 173 -11.80 -13.35 10.25
CA MET A 173 -11.81 -12.33 9.21
C MET A 173 -10.42 -11.69 9.05
N ASP A 174 -9.76 -11.38 10.15
CA ASP A 174 -8.40 -10.83 10.15
C ASP A 174 -7.40 -11.82 9.56
N LEU A 175 -7.41 -13.09 9.99
CA LEU A 175 -6.55 -14.15 9.45
C LEU A 175 -6.77 -14.40 7.96
N LEU A 176 -8.01 -14.30 7.47
CA LEU A 176 -8.28 -14.39 6.04
C LEU A 176 -7.55 -13.29 5.26
N GLY A 177 -7.63 -12.07 5.74
CA GLY A 177 -6.97 -10.93 5.12
C GLY A 177 -5.44 -11.03 5.17
N GLN A 178 -4.88 -11.37 6.32
CA GLN A 178 -3.43 -11.61 6.47
C GLN A 178 -2.95 -12.73 5.55
N THR A 179 -3.71 -13.84 5.45
CA THR A 179 -3.38 -14.93 4.52
C THR A 179 -3.30 -14.43 3.08
N ILE A 180 -4.25 -13.61 2.65
CA ILE A 180 -4.24 -13.03 1.30
C ILE A 180 -3.00 -12.13 1.12
N VAL A 181 -2.71 -11.24 2.06
CA VAL A 181 -1.53 -10.35 2.00
C VAL A 181 -0.23 -11.13 1.88
N PHE A 182 -0.05 -12.18 2.71
CA PHE A 182 1.19 -12.95 2.74
C PHE A 182 1.35 -13.93 1.58
N THR A 183 0.27 -14.29 0.90
CA THR A 183 0.31 -15.23 -0.24
C THR A 183 0.15 -14.56 -1.61
N ALA A 184 -0.13 -13.26 -1.64
CA ALA A 184 -0.17 -12.46 -2.86
C ALA A 184 1.22 -12.26 -3.46
N GLN A 185 1.27 -12.00 -4.77
CA GLN A 185 2.48 -11.51 -5.42
C GLN A 185 2.76 -10.07 -4.97
N GLY A 186 4.04 -9.71 -4.86
CA GLY A 186 4.46 -8.41 -4.34
C GLY A 186 5.11 -8.51 -2.97
N VAL A 187 5.28 -7.36 -2.32
CA VAL A 187 5.90 -7.27 -1.00
C VAL A 187 4.80 -7.20 0.06
N PRO A 188 4.71 -8.18 0.96
CA PRO A 188 3.76 -8.11 2.06
C PRO A 188 4.21 -7.09 3.11
N PHE A 189 3.28 -6.31 3.60
CA PHE A 189 3.47 -5.39 4.71
C PHE A 189 2.44 -5.68 5.79
N ILE A 190 2.90 -5.77 7.04
CA ILE A 190 2.05 -5.92 8.22
C ILE A 190 2.32 -4.76 9.19
N TYR A 191 1.26 -4.14 9.67
CA TYR A 191 1.36 -3.14 10.73
C TYR A 191 1.65 -3.84 12.07
N ALA A 192 2.78 -3.53 12.70
CA ALA A 192 3.24 -4.21 13.90
C ALA A 192 2.14 -4.32 14.98
N GLY A 193 1.82 -5.55 15.40
CA GLY A 193 0.73 -5.87 16.30
C GLY A 193 -0.57 -6.27 15.60
N GLU A 194 -0.69 -6.13 14.29
CA GLU A 194 -1.85 -6.60 13.52
C GLU A 194 -2.01 -8.12 13.65
N GLU A 195 -0.91 -8.86 13.73
CA GLU A 195 -0.85 -10.29 13.96
C GLU A 195 -1.45 -10.75 15.31
N VAL A 196 -1.65 -9.81 16.25
CA VAL A 196 -2.26 -10.03 17.56
C VAL A 196 -3.47 -9.12 17.79
N LEU A 197 -4.17 -8.77 16.71
CA LEU A 197 -5.41 -7.97 16.72
C LEU A 197 -5.22 -6.53 17.24
N ARG A 198 -4.15 -5.86 16.82
CA ARG A 198 -3.97 -4.44 17.13
C ARG A 198 -5.20 -3.64 16.74
N ASP A 199 -5.67 -2.83 17.67
CA ASP A 199 -6.71 -1.83 17.43
C ASP A 199 -6.25 -0.44 17.90
N LYS A 200 -6.94 0.60 17.42
CA LYS A 200 -6.77 2.00 17.82
C LYS A 200 -7.91 2.50 18.68
N LYS A 201 -8.71 1.59 19.26
CA LYS A 201 -9.91 1.89 20.05
C LYS A 201 -10.92 2.76 19.28
N GLY A 202 -10.99 2.55 17.97
CA GLY A 202 -11.85 3.32 17.06
C GLY A 202 -11.33 4.71 16.70
N VAL A 203 -10.12 5.09 17.15
CA VAL A 203 -9.50 6.36 16.75
C VAL A 203 -8.98 6.25 15.33
N HIS A 204 -9.37 7.21 14.47
CA HIS A 204 -9.00 7.22 13.06
C HIS A 204 -7.49 7.35 12.88
N ASN A 205 -6.91 8.46 13.36
CA ASN A 205 -5.47 8.72 13.30
C ASN A 205 -4.90 8.93 14.71
N THR A 206 -3.80 8.22 15.04
CA THR A 206 -3.19 8.26 16.38
C THR A 206 -1.86 9.01 16.41
N TYR A 207 -1.50 9.68 15.34
CA TYR A 207 -0.30 10.50 15.23
C TYR A 207 -0.58 12.02 15.46
N GLN A 208 -1.82 12.38 15.73
CA GLN A 208 -2.24 13.76 16.04
C GLN A 208 -2.27 14.01 17.54
#